data_cb23bc6bee4bea655043fc0cacb5a54c
#
_entry.id   cb23bc6bee4bea655043fc0cacb5a54c
#
_cell.length_a   1.000
_cell.length_b   1.000
_cell.length_c   1.000
_cell.angle_alpha   90.00
_cell.angle_beta   90.00
_cell.angle_gamma   90.00
#
_symmetry.space_group_name_H-M   'P 1'
#
loop_
_entity.id
_entity.type
_entity.pdbx_description
1 polymer ?
#
loop_
_entity_poly.entity_id
_entity_poly.type
_entity_poly.pdbx_seq_one_letter_code
_entity_poly.pdbx_strand_id
1 'polypeptide(L)'
;MGRFQLLERRLLPNYQFGPTDIVVTIGQDGLVANTLKYLEGQPVIAINPDPGRWDGKLLPFEIGELQSAVTKTIAGKSACKTITFAEAKTNDGQRILAVNDLFVGPKSHTSARYLLSWNGREETQSSSGIIISTGFGSTGWFQSILAGALGVSGSESHPLKKGFAWHEQRLQFTVREPFPSLTTGTSLVFGAITLATPLKLESQMPENGVIFSDGIETDYLAFNSGTVVTISLAATQGQLIV
;
A
#
# COMPACT_ATOMS: atom_id res chain seq x y z
N MET A 1 10.22 -8.05 -33.96
CA MET A 1 10.25 -8.86 -32.74
C MET A 1 11.03 -8.07 -31.70
N GLY A 2 10.39 -7.68 -30.57
CA GLY A 2 11.06 -6.92 -29.51
C GLY A 2 12.05 -7.79 -28.74
N ARG A 3 13.02 -7.15 -28.07
CA ARG A 3 13.87 -7.85 -27.10
C ARG A 3 13.06 -8.04 -25.82
N PHE A 4 13.21 -9.16 -25.14
CA PHE A 4 12.63 -9.38 -23.83
C PHE A 4 13.70 -9.93 -22.87
N GLN A 5 13.50 -9.66 -21.60
CA GLN A 5 14.33 -10.18 -20.51
C GLN A 5 13.41 -10.84 -19.48
N LEU A 6 13.77 -12.02 -19.02
CA LEU A 6 13.12 -12.70 -17.91
C LEU A 6 13.80 -12.28 -16.61
N LEU A 7 13.01 -11.81 -15.64
CA LEU A 7 13.48 -11.35 -14.35
C LEU A 7 12.82 -12.16 -13.23
N GLU A 8 13.62 -12.75 -12.37
CA GLU A 8 13.11 -13.39 -11.15
C GLU A 8 12.70 -12.34 -10.11
N ARG A 9 11.62 -12.59 -9.37
CA ARG A 9 11.07 -11.68 -8.34
C ARG A 9 12.14 -11.14 -7.37
N ARG A 10 13.09 -11.98 -6.94
CA ARG A 10 14.16 -11.61 -5.99
C ARG A 10 15.10 -10.54 -6.51
N LEU A 11 15.13 -10.31 -7.82
CA LEU A 11 16.00 -9.33 -8.47
C LEU A 11 15.32 -7.98 -8.70
N LEU A 12 13.99 -7.88 -8.47
CA LEU A 12 13.23 -6.65 -8.67
C LEU A 12 13.82 -5.42 -7.94
N PRO A 13 14.25 -5.52 -6.66
CA PRO A 13 14.79 -4.36 -5.94
C PRO A 13 16.07 -3.76 -6.54
N ASN A 14 16.80 -4.56 -7.30
CA ASN A 14 18.11 -4.17 -7.90
C ASN A 14 18.05 -3.98 -9.42
N TYR A 15 16.86 -4.10 -10.01
CA TYR A 15 16.70 -3.96 -11.45
C TYR A 15 16.28 -2.54 -11.82
N GLN A 16 16.93 -1.96 -12.82
CA GLN A 16 16.57 -0.66 -13.37
C GLN A 16 15.73 -0.84 -14.63
N PHE A 17 14.47 -0.48 -14.55
CA PHE A 17 13.57 -0.49 -15.68
C PHE A 17 13.81 0.73 -16.57
N GLY A 18 13.84 0.50 -17.88
CA GLY A 18 13.92 1.58 -18.86
C GLY A 18 12.60 2.37 -18.93
N PRO A 19 12.62 3.64 -19.34
CA PRO A 19 11.42 4.49 -19.37
C PRO A 19 10.34 4.02 -20.36
N THR A 20 10.73 3.19 -21.34
CA THR A 20 9.82 2.65 -22.38
C THR A 20 9.55 1.17 -22.23
N ASP A 21 9.97 0.56 -21.14
CA ASP A 21 9.73 -0.86 -20.90
C ASP A 21 8.23 -1.13 -20.69
N ILE A 22 7.78 -2.27 -21.22
CA ILE A 22 6.47 -2.84 -20.88
C ILE A 22 6.76 -4.02 -19.98
N VAL A 23 6.22 -3.97 -18.77
CA VAL A 23 6.46 -5.00 -17.75
C VAL A 23 5.31 -6.02 -17.78
N VAL A 24 5.66 -7.30 -17.89
CA VAL A 24 4.70 -8.39 -17.82
C VAL A 24 4.93 -9.14 -16.52
N THR A 25 3.89 -9.23 -15.68
CA THR A 25 3.90 -10.05 -14.47
C THR A 25 3.06 -11.30 -14.70
N ILE A 26 3.62 -12.47 -14.40
CA ILE A 26 2.90 -13.75 -14.47
C ILE A 26 2.89 -14.37 -13.08
N GLY A 27 1.75 -14.36 -12.39
CA GLY A 27 1.65 -14.84 -11.02
C GLY A 27 0.43 -14.32 -10.29
N GLN A 28 0.52 -14.24 -8.96
CA GLN A 28 -0.56 -13.77 -8.09
C GLN A 28 -0.64 -12.25 -7.98
N ASP A 29 -1.77 -11.72 -7.47
CA ASP A 29 -2.00 -10.30 -7.22
C ASP A 29 -0.86 -9.62 -6.44
N GLY A 30 -0.30 -10.30 -5.44
CA GLY A 30 0.84 -9.80 -4.68
C GLY A 30 2.13 -9.60 -5.49
N LEU A 31 2.32 -10.31 -6.61
CA LEU A 31 3.45 -10.07 -7.50
C LEU A 31 3.25 -8.76 -8.28
N VAL A 32 2.02 -8.46 -8.70
CA VAL A 32 1.69 -7.20 -9.38
C VAL A 32 2.00 -6.02 -8.48
N ALA A 33 1.48 -6.02 -7.24
CA ALA A 33 1.74 -4.98 -6.25
C ALA A 33 3.23 -4.81 -5.98
N ASN A 34 3.95 -5.94 -5.75
CA ASN A 34 5.38 -5.90 -5.49
C ASN A 34 6.19 -5.39 -6.69
N THR A 35 5.74 -5.62 -7.93
CA THR A 35 6.42 -5.12 -9.12
C THR A 35 6.17 -3.63 -9.31
N LEU A 36 4.92 -3.19 -9.18
CA LEU A 36 4.50 -1.80 -9.41
C LEU A 36 5.31 -0.78 -8.59
N LYS A 37 5.68 -1.10 -7.35
CA LYS A 37 6.44 -0.18 -6.48
C LYS A 37 7.88 0.11 -6.93
N TYR A 38 8.42 -0.69 -7.85
CA TYR A 38 9.76 -0.48 -8.43
C TYR A 38 9.72 0.22 -9.79
N LEU A 39 8.52 0.60 -10.25
CA LEU A 39 8.30 1.24 -11.54
C LEU A 39 8.08 2.74 -11.40
N GLU A 40 8.46 3.47 -12.42
CA GLU A 40 8.32 4.93 -12.53
C GLU A 40 7.27 5.32 -13.61
N GLY A 41 6.17 4.55 -13.66
CA GLY A 41 5.09 4.78 -14.62
C GLY A 41 5.09 3.84 -15.84
N GLN A 42 6.00 2.87 -15.89
CA GLN A 42 5.96 1.85 -16.95
C GLN A 42 4.65 1.05 -16.86
N PRO A 43 4.01 0.73 -17.99
CA PRO A 43 2.78 -0.05 -18.02
C PRO A 43 3.04 -1.50 -17.60
N VAL A 44 2.16 -2.02 -16.75
CA VAL A 44 2.19 -3.42 -16.29
C VAL A 44 1.03 -4.19 -16.93
N ILE A 45 1.35 -5.30 -17.57
CA ILE A 45 0.39 -6.31 -18.04
C ILE A 45 0.43 -7.46 -17.03
N ALA A 46 -0.66 -7.65 -16.30
CA ALA A 46 -0.73 -8.67 -15.26
C ALA A 46 -1.49 -9.90 -15.76
N ILE A 47 -0.82 -11.05 -15.76
CA ILE A 47 -1.31 -12.32 -16.30
C ILE A 47 -1.63 -13.27 -15.16
N ASN A 48 -2.87 -13.80 -15.17
CA ASN A 48 -3.28 -14.90 -14.32
C ASN A 48 -2.84 -16.24 -14.93
N PRO A 49 -1.89 -16.95 -14.32
CA PRO A 49 -1.41 -18.22 -14.87
C PRO A 49 -2.36 -19.39 -14.57
N ASP A 50 -3.27 -19.25 -13.60
CA ASP A 50 -4.20 -20.29 -13.16
C ASP A 50 -5.52 -19.70 -12.67
N PRO A 51 -6.44 -19.33 -13.60
CA PRO A 51 -7.74 -18.72 -13.26
C PRO A 51 -8.65 -19.65 -12.43
N GLY A 52 -8.41 -20.96 -12.46
CA GLY A 52 -9.16 -21.91 -11.65
C GLY A 52 -8.75 -21.93 -10.17
N ARG A 53 -7.58 -21.40 -9.86
CA ARG A 53 -7.00 -21.36 -8.51
C ARG A 53 -7.05 -19.99 -7.85
N TRP A 54 -6.94 -18.93 -8.64
CA TRP A 54 -6.90 -17.56 -8.15
C TRP A 54 -7.97 -16.68 -8.79
N ASP A 55 -8.73 -15.96 -7.98
CA ASP A 55 -9.76 -15.02 -8.44
C ASP A 55 -9.22 -13.92 -9.35
N GLY A 56 -7.92 -13.59 -9.22
CA GLY A 56 -7.19 -12.70 -10.12
C GLY A 56 -7.79 -11.30 -10.27
N LYS A 57 -8.23 -10.68 -9.18
CA LYS A 57 -8.84 -9.33 -9.23
C LYS A 57 -7.94 -8.28 -9.89
N LEU A 58 -6.63 -8.48 -9.79
CA LEU A 58 -5.59 -7.60 -10.31
C LEU A 58 -4.91 -8.18 -11.56
N LEU A 59 -5.41 -9.29 -12.08
CA LEU A 59 -4.86 -10.07 -13.18
C LEU A 59 -5.88 -10.12 -14.32
N PRO A 60 -6.05 -9.02 -15.08
CA PRO A 60 -7.12 -8.92 -16.07
C PRO A 60 -6.93 -9.81 -17.29
N PHE A 61 -5.76 -10.43 -17.46
CA PHE A 61 -5.44 -11.25 -18.62
C PHE A 61 -5.07 -12.68 -18.23
N GLU A 62 -5.37 -13.62 -19.14
CA GLU A 62 -4.88 -15.00 -19.08
C GLU A 62 -3.68 -15.19 -20.02
N ILE A 63 -2.98 -16.34 -19.90
CA ILE A 63 -1.77 -16.64 -20.70
C ILE A 63 -2.07 -16.56 -22.21
N GLY A 64 -3.24 -17.03 -22.66
CA GLY A 64 -3.64 -16.99 -24.06
C GLY A 64 -3.78 -15.58 -24.64
N GLU A 65 -3.98 -14.58 -23.79
CA GLU A 65 -4.18 -13.18 -24.17
C GLU A 65 -2.89 -12.35 -24.20
N LEU A 66 -1.78 -12.89 -23.66
CA LEU A 66 -0.50 -12.20 -23.51
C LEU A 66 -0.03 -11.51 -24.80
N GLN A 67 -0.03 -12.23 -25.92
CA GLN A 67 0.46 -11.67 -27.18
C GLN A 67 -0.40 -10.49 -27.66
N SER A 68 -1.72 -10.60 -27.51
CA SER A 68 -2.67 -9.53 -27.87
C SER A 68 -2.49 -8.31 -26.96
N ALA A 69 -2.39 -8.52 -25.63
CA ALA A 69 -2.19 -7.46 -24.66
C ALA A 69 -0.89 -6.67 -24.91
N VAL A 70 0.23 -7.38 -25.12
CA VAL A 70 1.52 -6.76 -25.44
C VAL A 70 1.44 -5.97 -26.74
N THR A 71 0.85 -6.56 -27.80
CA THR A 71 0.75 -5.90 -29.13
C THR A 71 -0.10 -4.62 -29.04
N LYS A 72 -1.22 -4.67 -28.33
CA LYS A 72 -2.08 -3.49 -28.11
C LYS A 72 -1.37 -2.42 -27.30
N THR A 73 -0.62 -2.81 -26.27
CA THR A 73 0.13 -1.88 -25.41
C THR A 73 1.25 -1.18 -26.19
N ILE A 74 2.00 -1.91 -27.01
CA ILE A 74 3.02 -1.33 -27.92
C ILE A 74 2.38 -0.33 -28.89
N ALA A 75 1.19 -0.63 -29.38
CA ALA A 75 0.47 0.24 -30.29
C ALA A 75 -0.25 1.44 -29.60
N GLY A 76 -0.14 1.58 -28.28
CA GLY A 76 -0.81 2.63 -27.51
C GLY A 76 -2.36 2.49 -27.49
N LYS A 77 -2.89 1.28 -27.69
CA LYS A 77 -4.33 0.99 -27.84
C LYS A 77 -4.93 0.29 -26.61
N SER A 78 -4.13 0.05 -25.58
CA SER A 78 -4.61 -0.58 -24.34
C SER A 78 -5.26 0.45 -23.42
N ALA A 79 -6.35 0.06 -22.77
CA ALA A 79 -6.85 0.81 -21.62
C ALA A 79 -5.91 0.61 -20.43
N CYS A 80 -5.81 1.65 -19.59
CA CYS A 80 -4.92 1.65 -18.44
C CYS A 80 -5.66 2.16 -17.20
N LYS A 81 -5.46 1.49 -16.07
CA LYS A 81 -5.88 1.97 -14.75
C LYS A 81 -4.69 2.55 -14.01
N THR A 82 -4.82 3.80 -13.59
CA THR A 82 -3.85 4.46 -12.72
C THR A 82 -4.04 3.99 -11.28
N ILE A 83 -2.95 3.74 -10.57
CA ILE A 83 -2.94 3.29 -9.18
C ILE A 83 -2.16 4.32 -8.36
N THR A 84 -2.81 4.92 -7.38
CA THR A 84 -2.20 5.84 -6.43
C THR A 84 -1.46 5.05 -5.36
N PHE A 85 -0.19 5.43 -5.10
CA PHE A 85 0.65 4.80 -4.08
C PHE A 85 0.70 5.63 -2.80
N ALA A 86 0.94 4.95 -1.68
CA ALA A 86 1.33 5.59 -0.43
C ALA A 86 2.86 5.68 -0.35
N GLU A 87 3.36 6.77 0.23
CA GLU A 87 4.76 6.95 0.58
C GLU A 87 4.90 7.23 2.07
N ALA A 88 5.80 6.51 2.73
CA ALA A 88 6.29 6.85 4.06
C ALA A 88 7.72 7.35 3.93
N LYS A 89 7.98 8.57 4.43
CA LYS A 89 9.30 9.21 4.42
C LYS A 89 9.71 9.58 5.84
N THR A 90 10.85 9.09 6.29
CA THR A 90 11.40 9.35 7.62
C THR A 90 12.23 10.62 7.66
N ASN A 91 12.46 11.16 8.87
CA ASN A 91 13.23 12.37 9.09
C ASN A 91 14.72 12.24 8.70
N ASP A 92 15.26 11.02 8.62
CA ASP A 92 16.61 10.74 8.13
C ASP A 92 16.68 10.54 6.60
N GLY A 93 15.54 10.72 5.90
CA GLY A 93 15.47 10.68 4.45
C GLY A 93 15.21 9.31 3.84
N GLN A 94 15.07 8.25 4.63
CA GLN A 94 14.63 6.95 4.11
C GLN A 94 13.19 7.00 3.64
N ARG A 95 12.84 6.18 2.66
CA ARG A 95 11.47 6.11 2.13
C ARG A 95 11.08 4.70 1.75
N ILE A 96 9.79 4.40 1.86
CA ILE A 96 9.18 3.17 1.37
C ILE A 96 7.85 3.49 0.69
N LEU A 97 7.59 2.83 -0.43
CA LEU A 97 6.33 2.93 -1.17
C LEU A 97 5.42 1.75 -0.87
N ALA A 98 4.12 1.97 -0.91
CA ALA A 98 3.12 0.91 -0.85
C ALA A 98 2.09 1.06 -1.96
N VAL A 99 1.77 -0.08 -2.58
CA VAL A 99 0.72 -0.21 -3.58
C VAL A 99 -0.60 -0.59 -2.91
N ASN A 100 -0.58 -1.52 -1.95
CA ASN A 100 -1.75 -1.91 -1.14
C ASN A 100 -1.86 -1.07 0.13
N ASP A 101 -0.92 -1.26 1.05
CA ASP A 101 -0.96 -0.64 2.36
C ASP A 101 0.44 -0.50 2.99
N LEU A 102 0.54 0.48 3.89
CA LEU A 102 1.64 0.61 4.84
C LEU A 102 1.16 0.13 6.21
N PHE A 103 2.02 -0.57 6.91
CA PHE A 103 1.91 -0.82 8.34
C PHE A 103 2.94 0.02 9.09
N VAL A 104 2.52 0.67 10.17
CA VAL A 104 3.40 1.36 11.12
C VAL A 104 3.08 0.84 12.52
N GLY A 105 4.02 0.20 13.16
CA GLY A 105 3.78 -0.38 14.49
C GLY A 105 4.91 -1.25 14.99
N PRO A 106 4.65 -2.09 16.01
CA PRO A 106 5.66 -2.97 16.57
C PRO A 106 5.86 -4.22 15.71
N LYS A 107 7.06 -4.75 15.71
CA LYS A 107 7.42 -6.01 15.06
C LYS A 107 6.88 -7.25 15.78
N SER A 108 6.39 -7.08 16.99
CA SER A 108 5.90 -8.16 17.86
C SER A 108 4.55 -7.78 18.48
N HIS A 109 4.08 -8.56 19.49
CA HIS A 109 2.80 -8.32 20.18
C HIS A 109 2.81 -7.18 21.19
N THR A 110 3.89 -6.39 21.27
CA THR A 110 3.94 -5.22 22.13
C THR A 110 3.10 -4.09 21.55
N SER A 111 2.66 -3.15 22.40
CA SER A 111 1.94 -1.98 21.92
C SER A 111 2.86 -1.00 21.19
N ALA A 112 2.42 -0.53 20.03
CA ALA A 112 2.98 0.65 19.41
C ALA A 112 2.73 1.87 20.30
N ARG A 113 3.72 2.75 20.42
CA ARG A 113 3.59 4.05 21.10
C ARG A 113 4.12 5.14 20.19
N TYR A 114 3.30 6.15 19.97
CA TYR A 114 3.63 7.24 19.06
C TYR A 114 2.78 8.48 19.34
N LEU A 115 3.27 9.64 18.92
CA LEU A 115 2.48 10.84 18.74
C LEU A 115 1.97 10.85 17.31
N LEU A 116 0.64 10.94 17.12
CA LEU A 116 -0.04 11.07 15.83
C LEU A 116 -0.46 12.51 15.64
N SER A 117 -0.04 13.12 14.51
CA SER A 117 -0.46 14.46 14.10
C SER A 117 -1.17 14.38 12.75
N TRP A 118 -2.40 14.82 12.69
CA TRP A 118 -3.21 14.81 11.47
C TRP A 118 -4.28 15.92 11.49
N ASN A 119 -4.39 16.65 10.37
CA ASN A 119 -5.39 17.69 10.19
C ASN A 119 -5.44 18.73 11.32
N GLY A 120 -4.26 19.23 11.74
CA GLY A 120 -4.12 20.21 12.81
C GLY A 120 -4.40 19.71 14.22
N ARG A 121 -4.58 18.41 14.41
CA ARG A 121 -4.77 17.75 15.72
C ARG A 121 -3.63 16.81 16.01
N GLU A 122 -3.35 16.65 17.30
CA GLU A 122 -2.33 15.72 17.79
C GLU A 122 -2.88 14.85 18.90
N GLU A 123 -2.43 13.62 18.95
CA GLU A 123 -2.83 12.66 19.98
C GLU A 123 -1.72 11.65 20.25
N THR A 124 -1.33 11.51 21.51
CA THR A 124 -0.46 10.40 21.92
C THR A 124 -1.30 9.12 22.00
N GLN A 125 -0.82 8.07 21.37
CA GLN A 125 -1.56 6.81 21.25
C GLN A 125 -0.72 5.60 21.66
N SER A 126 -1.45 4.59 22.14
CA SER A 126 -0.98 3.22 22.31
C SER A 126 -1.92 2.30 21.54
N SER A 127 -1.40 1.40 20.70
CA SER A 127 -2.21 0.59 19.80
C SER A 127 -1.45 -0.64 19.30
N SER A 128 -2.10 -1.50 18.51
CA SER A 128 -1.41 -2.56 17.76
C SER A 128 -0.86 -2.09 16.41
N GLY A 129 -0.70 -0.78 16.24
CA GLY A 129 -0.18 -0.15 15.01
C GLY A 129 -1.26 0.47 14.15
N ILE A 130 -0.81 1.04 13.04
CA ILE A 130 -1.64 1.79 12.08
C ILE A 130 -1.51 1.14 10.72
N ILE A 131 -2.63 0.98 10.02
CA ILE A 131 -2.69 0.62 8.61
C ILE A 131 -3.04 1.86 7.81
N ILE A 132 -2.29 2.11 6.75
CA ILE A 132 -2.58 3.16 5.77
C ILE A 132 -2.83 2.48 4.43
N SER A 133 -4.07 2.48 3.99
CA SER A 133 -4.52 1.81 2.77
C SER A 133 -4.60 2.78 1.60
N THR A 134 -4.17 2.32 0.44
CA THR A 134 -4.46 2.93 -0.87
C THR A 134 -5.83 2.48 -1.38
N GLY A 135 -6.31 3.07 -2.49
CA GLY A 135 -7.50 2.58 -3.18
C GLY A 135 -7.35 1.13 -3.66
N PHE A 136 -6.16 0.76 -4.13
CA PHE A 136 -5.84 -0.59 -4.59
C PHE A 136 -5.91 -1.62 -3.43
N GLY A 137 -5.33 -1.31 -2.27
CA GLY A 137 -5.36 -2.13 -1.06
C GLY A 137 -6.69 -2.10 -0.28
N SER A 138 -7.60 -1.18 -0.64
CA SER A 138 -8.79 -0.90 0.17
C SER A 138 -9.80 -2.05 0.27
N THR A 139 -9.65 -3.11 -0.51
CA THR A 139 -10.45 -4.33 -0.43
C THR A 139 -9.73 -5.48 0.30
N GLY A 140 -8.51 -5.26 0.77
CA GLY A 140 -7.68 -6.22 1.51
C GLY A 140 -7.72 -6.04 3.03
N TRP A 141 -6.56 -5.80 3.65
CA TRP A 141 -6.41 -5.67 5.10
C TRP A 141 -7.32 -4.61 5.71
N PHE A 142 -7.47 -3.48 5.05
CA PHE A 142 -8.40 -2.42 5.46
C PHE A 142 -9.84 -2.92 5.62
N GLN A 143 -10.34 -3.80 4.72
CA GLN A 143 -11.68 -4.39 4.86
C GLN A 143 -11.79 -5.32 6.07
N SER A 144 -10.74 -6.04 6.41
CA SER A 144 -10.73 -6.89 7.61
C SER A 144 -10.88 -6.07 8.89
N ILE A 145 -10.23 -4.90 8.95
CA ILE A 145 -10.35 -3.98 10.09
C ILE A 145 -11.76 -3.39 10.17
N LEU A 146 -12.31 -2.95 9.03
CA LEU A 146 -13.69 -2.45 8.97
C LEU A 146 -14.70 -3.52 9.39
N ALA A 147 -14.53 -4.75 8.94
CA ALA A 147 -15.42 -5.86 9.31
C ALA A 147 -15.40 -6.09 10.83
N GLY A 148 -14.22 -6.08 11.45
CA GLY A 148 -14.09 -6.18 12.92
C GLY A 148 -14.76 -5.02 13.65
N ALA A 149 -14.50 -3.77 13.21
CA ALA A 149 -15.07 -2.57 13.82
C ALA A 149 -16.60 -2.54 13.70
N LEU A 150 -17.15 -2.89 12.54
CA LEU A 150 -18.61 -2.99 12.33
C LEU A 150 -19.22 -4.08 13.19
N GLY A 151 -18.57 -5.25 13.29
CA GLY A 151 -19.05 -6.35 14.15
C GLY A 151 -19.11 -5.97 15.63
N VAL A 152 -18.07 -5.32 16.14
CA VAL A 152 -18.01 -4.88 17.56
C VAL A 152 -18.99 -3.74 17.84
N SER A 153 -19.14 -2.79 16.92
CA SER A 153 -20.06 -1.64 17.10
C SER A 153 -21.54 -1.98 16.87
N GLY A 154 -21.83 -3.17 16.32
CA GLY A 154 -23.20 -3.53 15.91
C GLY A 154 -23.69 -2.74 14.69
N SER A 155 -22.82 -2.05 13.97
CA SER A 155 -23.17 -1.28 12.77
C SER A 155 -23.19 -2.19 11.54
N GLU A 156 -24.20 -2.03 10.67
CA GLU A 156 -24.34 -2.89 9.47
C GLU A 156 -23.57 -2.37 8.26
N SER A 157 -23.22 -1.09 8.23
CA SER A 157 -22.68 -0.45 7.03
C SER A 157 -21.64 0.64 7.35
N HIS A 158 -20.70 0.82 6.41
CA HIS A 158 -19.77 1.92 6.37
C HIS A 158 -19.58 2.37 4.91
N PRO A 159 -19.41 3.68 4.60
CA PRO A 159 -19.23 4.17 3.23
C PRO A 159 -18.09 3.50 2.46
N LEU A 160 -17.03 3.08 3.16
CA LEU A 160 -15.87 2.40 2.58
C LEU A 160 -15.94 0.86 2.63
N LYS A 161 -17.11 0.27 2.93
CA LYS A 161 -17.30 -1.19 2.98
C LYS A 161 -16.96 -1.89 1.64
N LYS A 162 -17.01 -1.15 0.52
CA LYS A 162 -16.64 -1.66 -0.81
C LYS A 162 -15.26 -1.17 -1.28
N GLY A 163 -14.48 -0.55 -0.38
CA GLY A 163 -13.23 0.12 -0.76
C GLY A 163 -13.47 1.46 -1.45
N PHE A 164 -12.43 1.95 -2.13
CA PHE A 164 -12.47 3.18 -2.93
C PHE A 164 -11.62 3.03 -4.19
N ALA A 165 -11.78 3.95 -5.16
CA ALA A 165 -11.17 3.78 -6.47
C ALA A 165 -9.64 3.87 -6.42
N TRP A 166 -8.96 3.08 -7.25
CA TRP A 166 -7.49 2.95 -7.26
C TRP A 166 -6.76 4.25 -7.60
N HIS A 167 -7.39 5.10 -8.42
CA HIS A 167 -6.85 6.38 -8.87
C HIS A 167 -7.19 7.56 -7.94
N GLU A 168 -8.02 7.34 -6.91
CA GLU A 168 -8.35 8.41 -5.98
C GLU A 168 -7.10 8.97 -5.32
N GLN A 169 -6.99 10.30 -5.31
CA GLN A 169 -5.85 11.01 -4.70
C GLN A 169 -6.05 11.14 -3.18
N ARG A 170 -6.21 9.99 -2.55
CA ARG A 170 -6.29 9.85 -1.08
C ARG A 170 -5.81 8.50 -0.63
N LEU A 171 -5.37 8.43 0.62
CA LEU A 171 -5.16 7.22 1.39
C LEU A 171 -6.11 7.22 2.57
N GLN A 172 -6.31 6.07 3.18
CA GLN A 172 -7.13 5.94 4.38
C GLN A 172 -6.32 5.31 5.49
N PHE A 173 -6.13 6.02 6.62
CA PHE A 173 -5.50 5.42 7.77
C PHE A 173 -6.55 4.88 8.75
N THR A 174 -6.19 3.84 9.48
CA THR A 174 -6.95 3.30 10.60
C THR A 174 -6.00 2.75 11.66
N VAL A 175 -6.26 3.10 12.92
CA VAL A 175 -5.52 2.61 14.08
C VAL A 175 -6.12 1.27 14.51
N ARG A 176 -5.24 0.29 14.75
CA ARG A 176 -5.64 -1.05 15.22
C ARG A 176 -5.64 -1.09 16.74
N GLU A 177 -6.72 -1.60 17.33
CA GLU A 177 -6.88 -1.83 18.76
C GLU A 177 -6.33 -0.64 19.60
N PRO A 178 -6.86 0.59 19.42
CA PRO A 178 -6.41 1.76 20.19
C PRO A 178 -6.74 1.59 21.67
N PHE A 179 -5.76 1.81 22.55
CA PHE A 179 -5.90 1.64 23.99
C PHE A 179 -6.03 2.99 24.70
N PRO A 180 -7.18 3.30 25.32
CA PRO A 180 -7.36 4.51 26.10
C PRO A 180 -6.69 4.39 27.48
N SER A 181 -5.96 5.43 27.89
CA SER A 181 -5.37 5.53 29.22
C SER A 181 -5.37 6.99 29.70
N LEU A 182 -4.78 7.26 30.86
CA LEU A 182 -4.60 8.64 31.35
C LEU A 182 -3.69 9.49 30.43
N THR A 183 -2.83 8.86 29.62
CA THR A 183 -1.85 9.53 28.76
C THR A 183 -2.05 9.25 27.28
N THR A 184 -2.98 8.39 26.90
CA THR A 184 -3.24 8.02 25.50
C THR A 184 -4.71 8.18 25.15
N GLY A 185 -4.96 8.76 23.95
CA GLY A 185 -6.30 8.98 23.42
C GLY A 185 -6.70 7.95 22.37
N THR A 186 -7.98 8.03 21.95
CA THR A 186 -8.56 7.17 20.91
C THR A 186 -9.48 7.98 19.99
N SER A 187 -9.21 9.26 19.82
CA SER A 187 -10.05 10.17 19.00
C SER A 187 -9.57 10.26 17.55
N LEU A 188 -8.27 10.05 17.28
CA LEU A 188 -7.67 10.11 15.96
C LEU A 188 -7.39 8.70 15.43
N VAL A 189 -8.42 7.87 15.33
CA VAL A 189 -8.27 6.45 14.97
C VAL A 189 -8.57 6.14 13.50
N PHE A 190 -9.09 7.13 12.77
CA PHE A 190 -9.53 6.96 11.39
C PHE A 190 -9.53 8.29 10.64
N GLY A 191 -9.02 8.32 9.40
CA GLY A 191 -9.05 9.55 8.61
C GLY A 191 -8.47 9.40 7.21
N ALA A 192 -8.82 10.35 6.34
CA ALA A 192 -8.30 10.42 4.99
C ALA A 192 -7.02 11.25 4.92
N ILE A 193 -5.98 10.72 4.28
CA ILE A 193 -4.74 11.41 3.97
C ILE A 193 -4.83 11.93 2.54
N THR A 194 -4.55 13.21 2.35
CA THR A 194 -4.52 13.89 1.05
C THR A 194 -3.21 14.67 0.92
N LEU A 195 -2.95 15.28 -0.22
CA LEU A 195 -1.80 16.18 -0.38
C LEU A 195 -1.81 17.34 0.62
N ALA A 196 -3.00 17.83 1.00
CA ALA A 196 -3.15 18.92 1.96
C ALA A 196 -3.10 18.46 3.43
N THR A 197 -3.35 17.18 3.69
CA THR A 197 -3.48 16.63 5.05
C THR A 197 -2.65 15.35 5.19
N PRO A 198 -1.31 15.43 5.15
CA PRO A 198 -0.45 14.27 5.41
C PRO A 198 -0.61 13.79 6.86
N LEU A 199 -0.34 12.50 7.08
CA LEU A 199 -0.26 11.93 8.41
C LEU A 199 1.20 11.96 8.89
N LYS A 200 1.45 12.49 10.08
CA LYS A 200 2.76 12.48 10.71
C LYS A 200 2.72 11.63 11.97
N LEU A 201 3.70 10.77 12.14
CA LEU A 201 3.87 9.95 13.33
C LEU A 201 5.28 10.13 13.89
N GLU A 202 5.38 10.33 15.21
CA GLU A 202 6.65 10.36 15.94
C GLU A 202 6.70 9.17 16.88
N SER A 203 7.70 8.33 16.71
CA SER A 203 7.83 7.10 17.50
C SER A 203 8.24 7.39 18.94
N GLN A 204 7.56 6.71 19.85
CA GLN A 204 7.90 6.63 21.27
C GLN A 204 8.30 5.20 21.67
N MET A 205 8.54 4.33 20.68
CA MET A 205 8.98 2.96 20.92
C MET A 205 10.51 2.91 21.07
N PRO A 206 11.06 2.37 22.17
CA PRO A 206 12.51 2.29 22.34
C PRO A 206 13.17 1.38 21.31
N GLU A 207 12.49 0.32 20.88
CA GLU A 207 12.96 -0.68 19.94
C GLU A 207 11.80 -1.38 19.22
N ASN A 208 12.11 -2.18 18.21
CA ASN A 208 11.15 -3.04 17.50
C ASN A 208 10.01 -2.30 16.79
N GLY A 209 10.09 -0.99 16.63
CA GLY A 209 9.20 -0.24 15.76
C GLY A 209 9.57 -0.42 14.29
N VAL A 210 8.59 -0.64 13.42
CA VAL A 210 8.79 -0.89 11.99
C VAL A 210 7.76 -0.15 11.13
N ILE A 211 8.16 0.14 9.90
CA ILE A 211 7.29 0.57 8.82
C ILE A 211 7.55 -0.40 7.66
N PHE A 212 6.56 -1.17 7.24
CA PHE A 212 6.67 -2.03 6.06
C PHE A 212 5.48 -1.85 5.11
N SER A 213 5.62 -2.33 3.89
CA SER A 213 4.63 -2.19 2.83
C SER A 213 4.21 -3.52 2.22
N ASP A 214 2.94 -3.60 1.79
CA ASP A 214 2.39 -4.68 0.98
C ASP A 214 2.60 -6.08 1.58
N GLY A 215 2.61 -6.17 2.93
CA GLY A 215 2.81 -7.42 3.66
C GLY A 215 4.23 -7.99 3.62
N ILE A 216 5.25 -7.22 3.17
CA ILE A 216 6.63 -7.67 3.10
C ILE A 216 7.37 -7.21 4.36
N GLU A 217 7.32 -8.02 5.41
CA GLU A 217 7.90 -7.71 6.72
C GLU A 217 9.44 -7.73 6.76
N THR A 218 10.08 -8.31 5.75
CA THR A 218 11.55 -8.39 5.67
C THR A 218 12.19 -7.11 5.11
N ASP A 219 11.40 -6.30 4.42
CA ASP A 219 11.80 -5.02 3.84
C ASP A 219 11.08 -3.90 4.61
N TYR A 220 11.71 -3.43 5.69
CA TYR A 220 11.11 -2.43 6.59
C TYR A 220 12.07 -1.29 6.90
N LEU A 221 11.51 -0.12 7.21
CA LEU A 221 12.23 0.97 7.86
C LEU A 221 12.09 0.86 9.39
N ALA A 222 13.16 1.15 10.12
CA ALA A 222 13.10 1.22 11.58
C ALA A 222 12.23 2.42 12.00
N PHE A 223 11.35 2.20 12.98
CA PHE A 223 10.47 3.24 13.54
C PHE A 223 10.62 3.28 15.05
N ASN A 224 11.82 3.54 15.52
CA ASN A 224 12.14 3.64 16.95
C ASN A 224 12.12 5.10 17.42
N SER A 225 12.21 5.31 18.73
CA SER A 225 12.22 6.64 19.36
C SER A 225 13.19 7.59 18.68
N GLY A 226 12.72 8.80 18.35
CA GLY A 226 13.44 9.81 17.56
C GLY A 226 13.16 9.72 16.04
N THR A 227 12.55 8.65 15.57
CA THR A 227 12.10 8.58 14.17
C THR A 227 10.75 9.29 14.01
N VAL A 228 10.73 10.22 13.09
CA VAL A 228 9.51 10.88 12.63
C VAL A 228 9.24 10.45 11.20
N VAL A 229 8.04 9.94 10.92
CA VAL A 229 7.61 9.58 9.57
C VAL A 229 6.46 10.48 9.12
N THR A 230 6.56 10.96 7.89
CA THR A 230 5.44 11.61 7.18
C THR A 230 4.91 10.65 6.13
N ILE A 231 3.60 10.42 6.17
CA ILE A 231 2.89 9.55 5.23
C ILE A 231 2.01 10.41 4.35
N SER A 232 2.18 10.27 3.04
CA SER A 232 1.49 11.05 2.02
C SER A 232 1.23 10.21 0.77
N LEU A 233 0.56 10.79 -0.21
CA LEU A 233 0.53 10.23 -1.56
C LEU A 233 1.93 10.32 -2.18
N ALA A 234 2.34 9.25 -2.84
CA ALA A 234 3.57 9.27 -3.61
C ALA A 234 3.42 10.13 -4.87
N ALA A 235 4.53 10.73 -5.31
CA ALA A 235 4.57 11.46 -6.58
C ALA A 235 4.41 10.52 -7.79
N THR A 236 4.88 9.29 -7.65
CA THR A 236 4.79 8.24 -8.69
C THR A 236 3.47 7.48 -8.57
N GLN A 237 2.92 7.07 -9.71
CA GLN A 237 1.71 6.26 -9.80
C GLN A 237 1.96 5.02 -10.64
N GLY A 238 1.29 3.93 -10.32
CA GLY A 238 1.31 2.71 -11.12
C GLY A 238 0.38 2.79 -12.33
N GLN A 239 0.74 2.06 -13.39
CA GLN A 239 -0.05 1.95 -14.62
C GLN A 239 -0.33 0.47 -14.89
N LEU A 240 -1.58 0.03 -14.66
CA LEU A 240 -2.02 -1.34 -14.91
C LEU A 240 -2.85 -1.39 -16.19
N ILE A 241 -2.42 -2.18 -17.15
CA ILE A 241 -3.17 -2.44 -18.40
C ILE A 241 -4.39 -3.33 -18.09
N VAL A 242 -5.53 -2.97 -18.66
CA VAL A 242 -6.82 -3.67 -18.47
C VAL A 242 -7.57 -3.87 -19.78
#